data_696c08d41a0685ffb2613c680dd028e7
#
_entry.id   696c08d41a0685ffb2613c680dd028e7
#
_cell.length_a   1.000
_cell.length_b   1.000
_cell.length_c   1.000
_cell.angle_alpha   90.00
_cell.angle_beta   90.00
_cell.angle_gamma   90.00
#
_symmetry.space_group_name_H-M   'P 1'
#
loop_
_entity.id
_entity.type
_entity.pdbx_description
1 polymer ?
#
loop_
_entity_poly.entity_id
_entity_poly.type
_entity_poly.pdbx_seq_one_letter_code
_entity_poly.pdbx_strand_id
1 'polypeptide(L)'
;QYYFGPLRDAGVLGGETRTRQVRFTPERGAPLAEAFDKGNDGDAFFNLLEKDACTLADLDALASFCPCGLKSNQAERTALVELFFDRTGAQGAEAHPRRMTLGLLLDLTRSGQRREDTSFESEFRASVYSGAFADGSTWAVPEPMRVVRRVWGIYQRNELLSLVAQTLFWVALEEEWDYGWVSRLAWVLREVVLDEGALTMLQETMASVRRWRGEPL
;
A
#
# COMPACT_ATOMS: atom_id res chain seq x y z
N GLN A 1 -3.01 14.74 10.09
CA GLN A 1 -2.13 13.79 10.80
C GLN A 1 -1.80 12.56 9.93
N TYR A 2 -2.76 12.05 9.15
CA TYR A 2 -2.60 10.82 8.34
C TYR A 2 -1.55 10.92 7.23
N TYR A 3 -1.37 12.09 6.62
CA TYR A 3 -0.44 12.29 5.51
C TYR A 3 0.99 12.65 5.94
N PHE A 4 1.18 13.11 7.17
CA PHE A 4 2.50 13.54 7.63
C PHE A 4 3.53 12.41 7.63
N GLY A 5 3.16 11.24 8.15
CA GLY A 5 4.04 10.06 8.18
C GLY A 5 4.54 9.68 6.79
N PRO A 6 3.65 9.36 5.85
CA PRO A 6 4.04 9.03 4.47
C PRO A 6 4.85 10.11 3.75
N LEU A 7 4.52 11.39 3.93
CA LEU A 7 5.25 12.50 3.32
C LEU A 7 6.65 12.69 3.93
N ARG A 8 6.79 12.46 5.25
CA ARG A 8 8.09 12.43 5.91
C ARG A 8 8.93 11.25 5.43
N ASP A 9 8.34 10.06 5.36
CA ASP A 9 9.04 8.85 4.92
C ASP A 9 9.43 8.93 3.43
N ALA A 10 8.67 9.67 2.63
CA ALA A 10 9.04 10.04 1.26
C ALA A 10 10.12 11.15 1.21
N GLY A 11 10.45 11.75 2.36
CA GLY A 11 11.42 12.85 2.44
C GLY A 11 10.91 14.19 1.90
N VAL A 12 9.61 14.35 1.74
CA VAL A 12 8.96 15.61 1.30
C VAL A 12 8.84 16.59 2.47
N LEU A 13 8.46 16.08 3.63
CA LEU A 13 8.33 16.88 4.85
C LEU A 13 9.39 16.50 5.87
N GLY A 14 9.88 17.52 6.59
CA GLY A 14 10.76 17.38 7.75
C GLY A 14 10.21 18.13 8.96
N GLY A 15 10.87 17.95 10.13
CA GLY A 15 10.49 18.59 11.38
C GLY A 15 9.64 17.70 12.31
N GLU A 16 9.23 18.26 13.44
CA GLU A 16 8.44 17.57 14.47
C GLU A 16 6.98 18.01 14.47
N THR A 17 6.07 17.04 14.46
CA THR A 17 4.63 17.28 14.55
C THR A 17 4.22 17.92 15.89
N ARG A 18 4.94 17.60 16.98
CA ARG A 18 4.65 18.15 18.33
C ARG A 18 4.92 19.63 18.43
N THR A 19 5.97 20.12 17.77
CA THR A 19 6.36 21.54 17.77
C THR A 19 5.68 22.36 16.69
N ARG A 20 4.85 21.76 15.84
CA ARG A 20 4.23 22.36 14.64
C ARG A 20 5.27 22.96 13.66
N GLN A 21 6.51 22.52 13.73
CA GLN A 21 7.58 22.98 12.82
C GLN A 21 7.73 22.07 11.61
N VAL A 22 6.61 21.73 10.98
CA VAL A 22 6.62 20.96 9.74
C VAL A 22 7.03 21.89 8.59
N ARG A 23 8.03 21.47 7.82
CA ARG A 23 8.57 22.22 6.68
C ARG A 23 8.79 21.29 5.50
N PHE A 24 8.74 21.83 4.31
CA PHE A 24 9.27 21.14 3.14
C PHE A 24 10.78 20.95 3.29
N THR A 25 11.26 19.74 2.93
CA THR A 25 12.70 19.51 2.87
C THR A 25 13.31 20.25 1.67
N PRO A 26 14.53 20.80 1.80
CA PRO A 26 15.19 21.46 0.67
C PRO A 26 15.43 20.54 -0.53
N GLU A 27 15.69 19.26 -0.26
CA GLU A 27 16.10 18.30 -1.27
C GLU A 27 14.95 17.78 -2.11
N ARG A 28 13.75 17.62 -1.53
CA ARG A 28 12.60 16.98 -2.19
C ARG A 28 11.32 17.78 -2.08
N GLY A 29 11.05 18.32 -0.89
CA GLY A 29 9.81 19.04 -0.63
C GLY A 29 9.72 20.35 -1.36
N ALA A 30 10.75 21.19 -1.26
CA ALA A 30 10.76 22.49 -1.92
C ALA A 30 10.72 22.38 -3.46
N PRO A 31 11.53 21.53 -4.13
CA PRO A 31 11.42 21.35 -5.58
C PRO A 31 10.05 20.84 -6.04
N LEU A 32 9.42 19.95 -5.25
CA LEU A 32 8.07 19.49 -5.56
C LEU A 32 7.02 20.59 -5.42
N ALA A 33 7.09 21.39 -4.34
CA ALA A 33 6.21 22.54 -4.14
C ALA A 33 6.37 23.58 -5.25
N GLU A 34 7.61 23.92 -5.63
CA GLU A 34 7.86 24.83 -6.76
C GLU A 34 7.32 24.30 -8.09
N ALA A 35 7.44 23.00 -8.33
CA ALA A 35 6.91 22.38 -9.54
C ALA A 35 5.37 22.37 -9.56
N PHE A 36 4.74 22.22 -8.41
CA PHE A 36 3.31 22.33 -8.22
C PHE A 36 2.83 23.76 -8.46
N ASP A 37 3.46 24.76 -7.84
CA ASP A 37 3.09 26.16 -7.95
C ASP A 37 3.19 26.69 -9.40
N LYS A 38 4.16 26.21 -10.18
CA LYS A 38 4.28 26.58 -11.61
C LYS A 38 3.07 26.19 -12.47
N GLY A 39 2.33 25.18 -12.05
CA GLY A 39 1.17 24.67 -12.79
C GLY A 39 -0.18 25.09 -12.21
N ASN A 40 -0.18 25.72 -11.04
CA ASN A 40 -1.39 26.01 -10.27
C ASN A 40 -1.42 27.47 -9.82
N ASP A 41 -2.59 28.07 -9.81
CA ASP A 41 -2.82 29.42 -9.30
C ASP A 41 -3.10 29.37 -7.79
N GLY A 42 -2.04 29.48 -6.97
CA GLY A 42 -2.15 29.46 -5.51
C GLY A 42 -2.99 30.61 -4.97
N ASP A 43 -2.93 31.80 -5.59
CA ASP A 43 -3.72 32.97 -5.16
C ASP A 43 -5.21 32.71 -5.37
N ALA A 44 -5.60 32.14 -6.50
CA ALA A 44 -7.00 31.74 -6.74
C ALA A 44 -7.49 30.74 -5.69
N PHE A 45 -6.65 29.78 -5.28
CA PHE A 45 -6.97 28.81 -4.23
C PHE A 45 -7.16 29.49 -2.88
N PHE A 46 -6.24 30.35 -2.45
CA PHE A 46 -6.34 31.06 -1.16
C PHE A 46 -7.52 32.03 -1.14
N ASN A 47 -7.77 32.74 -2.22
CA ASN A 47 -8.95 33.62 -2.36
C ASN A 47 -10.27 32.85 -2.24
N LEU A 48 -10.30 31.59 -2.70
CA LEU A 48 -11.47 30.74 -2.52
C LEU A 48 -11.67 30.30 -1.06
N LEU A 49 -10.59 30.04 -0.31
CA LEU A 49 -10.70 29.70 1.11
C LEU A 49 -11.24 30.84 1.98
N GLU A 50 -11.16 32.11 1.52
CA GLU A 50 -11.70 33.25 2.23
C GLU A 50 -13.21 33.47 1.97
N LYS A 51 -13.80 32.71 1.05
CA LYS A 51 -15.23 32.78 0.76
C LYS A 51 -16.05 31.93 1.70
N ASP A 52 -17.19 32.44 2.16
CA ASP A 52 -18.14 31.69 2.99
C ASP A 52 -18.84 30.53 2.21
N ALA A 53 -18.91 30.64 0.89
CA ALA A 53 -19.54 29.67 0.01
C ALA A 53 -18.76 29.51 -1.29
N CYS A 54 -18.74 28.29 -1.81
CA CYS A 54 -18.06 27.92 -3.03
C CYS A 54 -19.08 27.46 -4.08
N THR A 55 -18.97 27.99 -5.29
CA THR A 55 -19.79 27.61 -6.45
C THR A 55 -19.04 26.59 -7.33
N LEU A 56 -19.79 25.96 -8.24
CA LEU A 56 -19.16 25.07 -9.24
C LEU A 56 -18.18 25.83 -10.15
N ALA A 57 -18.50 27.09 -10.49
CA ALA A 57 -17.61 27.93 -11.29
C ALA A 57 -16.29 28.24 -10.55
N ASP A 58 -16.34 28.43 -9.24
CA ASP A 58 -15.12 28.59 -8.42
C ASP A 58 -14.25 27.35 -8.45
N LEU A 59 -14.85 26.15 -8.42
CA LEU A 59 -14.13 24.87 -8.52
C LEU A 59 -13.56 24.65 -9.93
N ASP A 60 -14.30 25.04 -10.97
CA ASP A 60 -13.81 24.97 -12.35
C ASP A 60 -12.58 25.87 -12.56
N ALA A 61 -12.54 27.04 -11.89
CA ALA A 61 -11.36 27.90 -11.90
C ALA A 61 -10.11 27.25 -11.27
N LEU A 62 -10.32 26.27 -10.38
CA LEU A 62 -9.26 25.47 -9.75
C LEU A 62 -9.01 24.13 -10.45
N ALA A 63 -9.44 23.94 -11.69
CA ALA A 63 -9.29 22.67 -12.41
C ALA A 63 -7.82 22.22 -12.55
N SER A 64 -6.85 23.16 -12.52
CA SER A 64 -5.42 22.83 -12.52
C SER A 64 -4.97 22.03 -11.29
N PHE A 65 -5.64 22.18 -10.15
CA PHE A 65 -5.37 21.43 -8.93
C PHE A 65 -5.87 19.97 -9.00
N CYS A 66 -6.69 19.65 -9.99
CA CYS A 66 -7.17 18.28 -10.16
C CYS A 66 -6.02 17.36 -10.62
N PRO A 67 -5.79 16.20 -9.96
CA PRO A 67 -4.79 15.23 -10.42
C PRO A 67 -4.98 14.77 -11.87
N CYS A 68 -6.19 14.90 -12.43
CA CYS A 68 -6.46 14.63 -13.84
C CYS A 68 -5.72 15.60 -14.79
N GLY A 69 -5.42 16.83 -14.31
CA GLY A 69 -4.61 17.83 -15.00
C GLY A 69 -3.10 17.57 -15.00
N LEU A 70 -2.62 16.60 -14.23
CA LEU A 70 -1.19 16.30 -14.10
C LEU A 70 -0.50 15.99 -15.44
N LYS A 71 -1.25 15.51 -16.42
CA LYS A 71 -0.72 15.25 -17.77
C LYS A 71 -0.21 16.50 -18.47
N SER A 72 -0.79 17.65 -18.18
CA SER A 72 -0.41 18.96 -18.74
C SER A 72 0.66 19.68 -17.94
N ASN A 73 0.79 19.38 -16.64
CA ASN A 73 1.86 19.94 -15.79
C ASN A 73 3.12 19.07 -15.84
N GLN A 74 3.95 19.30 -16.85
CA GLN A 74 5.18 18.51 -17.05
C GLN A 74 6.18 18.66 -15.90
N ALA A 75 6.25 19.83 -15.24
CA ALA A 75 7.18 20.07 -14.15
C ALA A 75 6.83 19.24 -12.92
N GLU A 76 5.58 19.29 -12.50
CA GLU A 76 5.05 18.51 -11.38
C GLU A 76 5.13 17.00 -11.66
N ARG A 77 4.73 16.58 -12.86
CA ARG A 77 4.83 15.17 -13.26
C ARG A 77 6.26 14.66 -13.18
N THR A 78 7.24 15.44 -13.63
CA THR A 78 8.66 15.07 -13.57
C THR A 78 9.13 14.96 -12.13
N ALA A 79 8.76 15.92 -11.26
CA ALA A 79 9.12 15.91 -9.85
C ALA A 79 8.48 14.71 -9.10
N LEU A 80 7.22 14.39 -9.39
CA LEU A 80 6.54 13.22 -8.83
C LEU A 80 7.16 11.91 -9.30
N VAL A 81 7.49 11.79 -10.60
CA VAL A 81 8.17 10.60 -11.13
C VAL A 81 9.52 10.43 -10.46
N GLU A 82 10.27 11.49 -10.25
CA GLU A 82 11.56 11.42 -9.54
C GLU A 82 11.36 11.06 -8.06
N LEU A 83 10.38 11.65 -7.40
CA LEU A 83 10.05 11.34 -6.01
C LEU A 83 9.74 9.85 -5.81
N PHE A 84 8.91 9.26 -6.68
CA PHE A 84 8.45 7.88 -6.51
C PHE A 84 9.42 6.84 -7.05
N PHE A 85 10.07 7.12 -8.18
CA PHE A 85 10.88 6.13 -8.90
C PHE A 85 12.39 6.35 -8.75
N ASP A 86 12.83 7.50 -8.22
CA ASP A 86 14.26 7.81 -8.04
C ASP A 86 15.09 7.43 -9.28
N ARG A 87 14.73 7.98 -10.43
CA ARG A 87 15.35 7.64 -11.70
C ARG A 87 16.82 8.05 -11.76
N THR A 88 17.17 9.12 -11.03
CA THR A 88 18.54 9.63 -10.93
C THR A 88 19.38 8.87 -9.91
N GLY A 89 18.75 8.07 -9.02
CA GLY A 89 19.44 7.39 -7.92
C GLY A 89 19.88 8.32 -6.78
N ALA A 90 19.38 9.56 -6.76
CA ALA A 90 19.80 10.57 -5.77
C ALA A 90 19.21 10.32 -4.36
N GLN A 91 18.20 9.47 -4.23
CA GLN A 91 17.49 9.23 -2.97
C GLN A 91 18.11 8.11 -2.12
N GLY A 92 19.11 7.42 -2.64
CA GLY A 92 19.87 6.41 -1.90
C GLY A 92 19.12 5.07 -1.73
N ALA A 93 19.61 4.26 -0.78
CA ALA A 93 19.14 2.86 -0.62
C ALA A 93 17.67 2.73 -0.23
N GLU A 94 17.10 3.72 0.46
CA GLU A 94 15.70 3.67 0.92
C GLU A 94 14.68 3.81 -0.21
N ALA A 95 15.05 4.45 -1.32
CA ALA A 95 14.19 4.56 -2.49
C ALA A 95 14.07 3.25 -3.28
N HIS A 96 15.04 2.34 -3.15
CA HIS A 96 15.06 1.09 -3.90
C HIS A 96 13.85 0.19 -3.62
N PRO A 97 13.46 -0.12 -2.37
CA PRO A 97 12.26 -0.92 -2.08
C PRO A 97 10.98 -0.29 -2.62
N ARG A 98 10.84 1.04 -2.49
CA ARG A 98 9.68 1.78 -3.02
C ARG A 98 9.60 1.66 -4.54
N ARG A 99 10.70 1.93 -5.24
CA ARG A 99 10.78 1.79 -6.70
C ARG A 99 10.44 0.38 -7.16
N MET A 100 10.95 -0.64 -6.48
CA MET A 100 10.66 -2.04 -6.80
C MET A 100 9.19 -2.39 -6.53
N THR A 101 8.60 -1.88 -5.46
CA THR A 101 7.16 -2.05 -5.17
C THR A 101 6.29 -1.43 -6.27
N LEU A 102 6.58 -0.19 -6.66
CA LEU A 102 5.85 0.47 -7.74
C LEU A 102 6.05 -0.24 -9.09
N GLY A 103 7.27 -0.72 -9.35
CA GLY A 103 7.56 -1.55 -10.50
C GLY A 103 6.73 -2.83 -10.50
N LEU A 104 6.59 -3.49 -9.35
CA LEU A 104 5.78 -4.69 -9.19
C LEU A 104 4.29 -4.43 -9.47
N LEU A 105 3.75 -3.29 -8.99
CA LEU A 105 2.38 -2.86 -9.28
C LEU A 105 2.16 -2.62 -10.78
N LEU A 106 3.10 -1.95 -11.43
CA LEU A 106 3.04 -1.69 -12.87
C LEU A 106 3.18 -2.97 -13.69
N ASP A 107 4.04 -3.90 -13.27
CA ASP A 107 4.20 -5.19 -13.93
C ASP A 107 2.92 -6.02 -13.85
N LEU A 108 2.29 -6.07 -12.67
CA LEU A 108 0.99 -6.72 -12.49
C LEU A 108 -0.07 -6.10 -13.41
N THR A 109 -0.16 -4.77 -13.45
CA THR A 109 -1.12 -4.05 -14.30
C THR A 109 -0.91 -4.34 -15.78
N ARG A 110 0.34 -4.51 -16.20
CA ARG A 110 0.71 -4.77 -17.60
C ARG A 110 0.50 -6.23 -18.02
N SER A 111 0.77 -7.15 -17.09
CA SER A 111 0.80 -8.59 -17.38
C SER A 111 -0.51 -9.29 -17.04
N GLY A 112 -1.29 -8.74 -16.11
CA GLY A 112 -2.50 -9.37 -15.61
C GLY A 112 -3.69 -9.23 -16.57
N GLN A 113 -4.34 -10.34 -16.85
CA GLN A 113 -5.71 -10.34 -17.36
C GLN A 113 -6.64 -10.08 -16.16
N ARG A 114 -6.95 -8.81 -15.94
CA ARG A 114 -7.81 -8.40 -14.84
C ARG A 114 -9.20 -8.99 -15.00
N ARG A 115 -9.70 -9.67 -13.96
CA ARG A 115 -11.11 -10.02 -13.87
C ARG A 115 -11.91 -8.75 -13.62
N GLU A 116 -13.00 -8.55 -14.35
CA GLU A 116 -13.86 -7.36 -14.24
C GLU A 116 -14.48 -7.22 -12.83
N ASP A 117 -14.65 -8.34 -12.13
CA ASP A 117 -15.28 -8.45 -10.81
C ASP A 117 -14.29 -8.27 -9.64
N THR A 118 -12.99 -8.14 -9.90
CA THR A 118 -11.96 -8.09 -8.87
C THR A 118 -11.30 -6.70 -8.82
N SER A 119 -11.18 -6.12 -7.62
CA SER A 119 -10.44 -4.87 -7.45
C SER A 119 -8.94 -5.10 -7.68
N PHE A 120 -8.24 -4.08 -8.18
CA PHE A 120 -6.78 -4.14 -8.37
C PHE A 120 -6.04 -4.48 -7.06
N GLU A 121 -6.52 -3.95 -5.94
CA GLU A 121 -5.96 -4.22 -4.62
C GLU A 121 -6.07 -5.70 -4.24
N SER A 122 -7.24 -6.29 -4.45
CA SER A 122 -7.47 -7.72 -4.18
C SER A 122 -6.62 -8.61 -5.09
N GLU A 123 -6.51 -8.26 -6.38
CA GLU A 123 -5.65 -8.95 -7.33
C GLU A 123 -4.18 -8.88 -6.90
N PHE A 124 -3.69 -7.70 -6.52
CA PHE A 124 -2.32 -7.53 -6.04
C PHE A 124 -2.03 -8.36 -4.79
N ARG A 125 -2.93 -8.31 -3.79
CA ARG A 125 -2.81 -9.08 -2.55
C ARG A 125 -2.76 -10.58 -2.82
N ALA A 126 -3.67 -11.09 -3.65
CA ALA A 126 -3.72 -12.49 -4.04
C ALA A 126 -2.46 -12.91 -4.80
N SER A 127 -2.03 -12.13 -5.78
CA SER A 127 -0.89 -12.45 -6.64
C SER A 127 0.45 -12.40 -5.91
N VAL A 128 0.67 -11.46 -4.99
CA VAL A 128 1.91 -11.45 -4.18
C VAL A 128 1.96 -12.62 -3.20
N TYR A 129 0.81 -13.07 -2.72
CA TYR A 129 0.68 -14.20 -1.81
C TYR A 129 0.90 -15.55 -2.53
N SER A 130 0.12 -15.81 -3.57
CA SER A 130 0.12 -17.08 -4.30
C SER A 130 1.27 -17.21 -5.32
N GLY A 131 1.70 -16.08 -5.90
CA GLY A 131 2.61 -16.06 -7.03
C GLY A 131 1.93 -16.33 -8.38
N ALA A 132 0.61 -16.27 -8.41
CA ALA A 132 -0.20 -16.52 -9.58
C ALA A 132 -1.24 -15.40 -9.81
N PHE A 133 -1.72 -15.27 -11.03
CA PHE A 133 -2.88 -14.44 -11.36
C PHE A 133 -4.18 -15.12 -10.96
N ALA A 134 -5.29 -14.39 -11.01
CA ALA A 134 -6.62 -14.89 -10.68
C ALA A 134 -7.10 -16.07 -11.55
N ASP A 135 -6.55 -16.23 -12.75
CA ASP A 135 -6.80 -17.36 -13.64
C ASP A 135 -5.97 -18.60 -13.30
N GLY A 136 -5.12 -18.53 -12.28
CA GLY A 136 -4.22 -19.60 -11.86
C GLY A 136 -2.89 -19.65 -12.63
N SER A 137 -2.69 -18.82 -13.64
CA SER A 137 -1.41 -18.76 -14.35
C SER A 137 -0.31 -18.14 -13.47
N THR A 138 0.92 -18.63 -13.62
CA THR A 138 2.05 -18.15 -12.82
C THR A 138 2.42 -16.71 -13.15
N TRP A 139 2.54 -15.87 -12.13
CA TRP A 139 3.08 -14.52 -12.30
C TRP A 139 4.60 -14.56 -12.38
N ALA A 140 5.13 -14.45 -13.59
CA ALA A 140 6.56 -14.44 -13.87
C ALA A 140 7.17 -13.06 -13.53
N VAL A 141 7.35 -12.79 -12.24
CA VAL A 141 7.89 -11.52 -11.75
C VAL A 141 9.35 -11.35 -12.21
N PRO A 142 9.70 -10.18 -12.80
CA PRO A 142 11.08 -9.86 -13.19
C PRO A 142 12.07 -10.02 -12.03
N GLU A 143 13.28 -10.53 -12.35
CA GLU A 143 14.32 -10.86 -11.34
C GLU A 143 14.56 -9.76 -10.30
N PRO A 144 14.72 -8.47 -10.69
CA PRO A 144 14.99 -7.40 -9.71
C PRO A 144 13.84 -7.21 -8.68
N MET A 145 12.62 -7.64 -9.00
CA MET A 145 11.44 -7.44 -8.16
C MET A 145 11.09 -8.66 -7.31
N ARG A 146 11.74 -9.80 -7.50
CA ARG A 146 11.42 -11.06 -6.79
C ARG A 146 11.55 -10.94 -5.28
N VAL A 147 12.57 -10.22 -4.80
CA VAL A 147 12.76 -10.00 -3.36
C VAL A 147 11.60 -9.20 -2.79
N VAL A 148 11.21 -8.12 -3.44
CA VAL A 148 10.10 -7.27 -2.98
C VAL A 148 8.77 -8.01 -3.05
N ARG A 149 8.52 -8.81 -4.10
CA ARG A 149 7.33 -9.67 -4.12
C ARG A 149 7.28 -10.63 -2.92
N ARG A 150 8.42 -11.23 -2.56
CA ARG A 150 8.50 -12.11 -1.39
C ARG A 150 8.18 -11.36 -0.09
N VAL A 151 8.72 -10.14 0.07
CA VAL A 151 8.43 -9.29 1.24
C VAL A 151 6.94 -8.97 1.32
N TRP A 152 6.31 -8.58 0.21
CA TRP A 152 4.86 -8.36 0.16
C TRP A 152 4.06 -9.63 0.44
N GLY A 153 4.51 -10.79 -0.02
CA GLY A 153 3.89 -12.08 0.31
C GLY A 153 3.97 -12.42 1.81
N ILE A 154 5.07 -12.06 2.49
CA ILE A 154 5.19 -12.20 3.94
C ILE A 154 4.25 -11.24 4.66
N TYR A 155 4.21 -9.97 4.23
CA TYR A 155 3.30 -8.98 4.78
C TYR A 155 1.84 -9.45 4.67
N GLN A 156 1.43 -9.91 3.49
CA GLN A 156 0.07 -10.40 3.25
C GLN A 156 -0.28 -11.61 4.11
N ARG A 157 0.67 -12.53 4.35
CA ARG A 157 0.47 -13.64 5.29
C ARG A 157 0.24 -13.14 6.71
N ASN A 158 1.01 -12.16 7.16
CA ASN A 158 0.82 -11.58 8.50
C ASN A 158 -0.53 -10.87 8.62
N GLU A 159 -1.01 -10.19 7.58
CA GLU A 159 -2.36 -9.61 7.56
C GLU A 159 -3.44 -10.68 7.69
N LEU A 160 -3.34 -11.77 6.93
CA LEU A 160 -4.29 -12.88 7.02
C LEU A 160 -4.29 -13.51 8.42
N LEU A 161 -3.12 -13.74 9.01
CA LEU A 161 -3.02 -14.25 10.38
C LEU A 161 -3.62 -13.28 11.40
N SER A 162 -3.41 -12.00 11.23
CA SER A 162 -4.01 -10.97 12.09
C SER A 162 -5.53 -10.94 11.95
N LEU A 163 -6.03 -11.07 10.74
CA LEU A 163 -7.49 -11.12 10.48
C LEU A 163 -8.11 -12.37 11.11
N VAL A 164 -7.47 -13.53 10.97
CA VAL A 164 -7.91 -14.77 11.63
C VAL A 164 -7.92 -14.58 13.14
N ALA A 165 -6.86 -14.06 13.73
CA ALA A 165 -6.78 -13.82 15.18
C ALA A 165 -7.87 -12.84 15.66
N GLN A 166 -8.13 -11.77 14.90
CA GLN A 166 -9.21 -10.82 15.21
C GLN A 166 -10.59 -11.48 15.11
N THR A 167 -10.82 -12.29 14.10
CA THR A 167 -12.10 -13.01 13.93
C THR A 167 -12.32 -14.00 15.09
N LEU A 168 -11.29 -14.73 15.49
CA LEU A 168 -11.35 -15.64 16.63
C LEU A 168 -11.63 -14.89 17.94
N PHE A 169 -10.97 -13.74 18.12
CA PHE A 169 -11.17 -12.89 19.28
C PHE A 169 -12.61 -12.33 19.30
N TRP A 170 -13.12 -11.89 18.14
CA TRP A 170 -14.50 -11.40 18.02
C TRP A 170 -15.53 -12.48 18.35
N VAL A 171 -15.36 -13.70 17.79
CA VAL A 171 -16.22 -14.85 18.10
C VAL A 171 -16.18 -15.19 19.60
N ALA A 172 -14.98 -15.13 20.20
CA ALA A 172 -14.83 -15.38 21.65
C ALA A 172 -15.51 -14.31 22.53
N LEU A 173 -15.65 -13.07 22.05
CA LEU A 173 -16.32 -11.99 22.78
C LEU A 173 -17.84 -12.03 22.64
N GLU A 174 -18.37 -12.51 21.53
CA GLU A 174 -19.82 -12.54 21.29
C GLU A 174 -20.53 -13.73 21.96
N GLU A 175 -19.80 -14.78 22.29
CA GLU A 175 -20.38 -15.95 22.96
C GLU A 175 -20.13 -15.87 24.47
N GLU A 176 -21.20 -15.86 25.26
CA GLU A 176 -21.11 -16.11 26.71
C GLU A 176 -20.33 -17.42 26.93
N TRP A 177 -19.36 -17.35 27.82
CA TRP A 177 -18.37 -18.38 28.10
C TRP A 177 -19.00 -19.70 28.54
N ASP A 178 -19.52 -20.48 27.61
CA ASP A 178 -19.85 -21.86 27.85
C ASP A 178 -18.92 -22.82 27.11
N TYR A 179 -18.91 -24.08 27.50
CA TYR A 179 -18.07 -25.10 26.87
C TYR A 179 -18.37 -25.34 25.37
N GLY A 180 -19.44 -24.79 24.85
CA GLY A 180 -19.85 -24.87 23.44
C GLY A 180 -18.98 -24.03 22.51
N TRP A 181 -18.40 -22.93 23.01
CA TRP A 181 -17.59 -22.03 22.17
C TRP A 181 -16.32 -22.69 21.63
N VAL A 182 -15.65 -23.54 22.42
CA VAL A 182 -14.43 -24.26 21.98
C VAL A 182 -14.76 -25.19 20.82
N SER A 183 -15.88 -25.88 20.87
CA SER A 183 -16.34 -26.78 19.82
C SER A 183 -16.73 -26.00 18.56
N ARG A 184 -17.38 -24.86 18.70
CA ARG A 184 -17.72 -23.96 17.57
C ARG A 184 -16.48 -23.32 16.95
N LEU A 185 -15.53 -22.87 17.78
CA LEU A 185 -14.27 -22.37 17.32
C LEU A 185 -13.50 -23.43 16.52
N ALA A 186 -13.43 -24.65 17.04
CA ALA A 186 -12.84 -25.75 16.34
C ALA A 186 -13.54 -26.05 15.00
N TRP A 187 -14.87 -25.94 14.99
CA TRP A 187 -15.67 -26.10 13.76
C TRP A 187 -15.41 -24.95 12.77
N VAL A 188 -15.44 -23.68 13.20
CA VAL A 188 -15.14 -22.51 12.34
C VAL A 188 -13.73 -22.61 11.76
N LEU A 189 -12.76 -22.96 12.57
CA LEU A 189 -11.39 -23.16 12.10
C LEU A 189 -11.30 -24.27 11.06
N ARG A 190 -11.99 -25.37 11.27
CA ARG A 190 -11.96 -26.55 10.41
C ARG A 190 -12.73 -26.34 9.10
N GLU A 191 -13.92 -25.76 9.14
CA GLU A 191 -14.85 -25.72 8.00
C GLU A 191 -14.79 -24.40 7.22
N VAL A 192 -14.35 -23.31 7.86
CA VAL A 192 -14.40 -21.95 7.26
C VAL A 192 -13.00 -21.41 6.96
N VAL A 193 -12.03 -21.70 7.83
CA VAL A 193 -10.68 -21.09 7.73
C VAL A 193 -9.64 -22.08 7.22
N LEU A 194 -9.81 -23.37 7.49
CA LEU A 194 -8.82 -24.40 7.17
C LEU A 194 -9.42 -25.45 6.24
N ASP A 195 -9.49 -25.13 4.94
CA ASP A 195 -9.55 -26.21 3.96
C ASP A 195 -8.23 -27.03 4.00
N GLU A 196 -8.22 -28.21 3.39
CA GLU A 196 -7.04 -29.09 3.42
C GLU A 196 -5.78 -28.40 2.88
N GLY A 197 -5.91 -27.46 1.93
CA GLY A 197 -4.82 -26.68 1.38
C GLY A 197 -4.26 -25.66 2.39
N ALA A 198 -5.13 -24.97 3.13
CA ALA A 198 -4.74 -24.03 4.18
C ALA A 198 -4.06 -24.76 5.36
N LEU A 199 -4.52 -25.95 5.73
CA LEU A 199 -3.91 -26.77 6.77
C LEU A 199 -2.49 -27.24 6.38
N THR A 200 -2.33 -27.71 5.14
CA THR A 200 -1.04 -28.12 4.59
C THR A 200 -0.07 -26.93 4.58
N MET A 201 -0.52 -25.78 4.11
CA MET A 201 0.29 -24.56 4.08
C MET A 201 0.67 -24.07 5.49
N LEU A 202 -0.24 -24.18 6.46
CA LEU A 202 0.06 -23.85 7.85
C LEU A 202 1.13 -24.79 8.44
N GLN A 203 1.03 -26.09 8.17
CA GLN A 203 2.01 -27.08 8.59
C GLN A 203 3.38 -26.84 7.96
N GLU A 204 3.45 -26.55 6.66
CA GLU A 204 4.69 -26.22 5.96
C GLU A 204 5.31 -24.91 6.48
N THR A 205 4.47 -23.92 6.80
CA THR A 205 4.93 -22.65 7.38
C THR A 205 5.48 -22.88 8.79
N MET A 206 4.80 -23.66 9.62
CA MET A 206 5.29 -24.01 10.96
C MET A 206 6.60 -24.81 10.89
N ALA A 207 6.72 -25.76 9.99
CA ALA A 207 7.96 -26.52 9.76
C ALA A 207 9.10 -25.60 9.30
N SER A 208 8.80 -24.60 8.48
CA SER A 208 9.78 -23.59 8.06
C SER A 208 10.23 -22.69 9.20
N VAL A 209 9.31 -22.26 10.08
CA VAL A 209 9.62 -21.46 11.27
C VAL A 209 10.46 -22.25 12.26
N ARG A 210 10.13 -23.54 12.50
CA ARG A 210 10.93 -24.42 13.36
C ARG A 210 12.35 -24.59 12.84
N ARG A 211 12.51 -24.88 11.53
CA ARG A 211 13.84 -24.95 10.88
C ARG A 211 14.62 -23.66 11.05
N TRP A 212 13.97 -22.53 10.87
CA TRP A 212 14.60 -21.20 11.05
C TRP A 212 15.06 -20.97 12.49
N ARG A 213 14.32 -21.49 13.49
CA ARG A 213 14.69 -21.45 14.92
C ARG A 213 15.71 -22.51 15.32
N GLY A 214 16.08 -23.43 14.43
CA GLY A 214 16.94 -24.55 14.76
C GLY A 214 16.28 -25.60 15.67
N GLU A 215 14.95 -25.61 15.73
CA GLU A 215 14.19 -26.60 16.50
C GLU A 215 14.08 -27.91 15.69
N PRO A 216 14.14 -29.08 16.34
CA PRO A 216 13.92 -30.35 15.64
C PRO A 216 12.48 -30.41 15.07
N LEU A 217 12.35 -31.05 13.90
CA LEU A 217 11.07 -31.27 13.22
C LEU A 217 10.18 -32.22 13.97
#